data_cb22f1b6a9e9df07f5e905e4755221fa
#
_entry.id   cb22f1b6a9e9df07f5e905e4755221fa
#
_cell.length_a   1.000
_cell.length_b   1.000
_cell.length_c   1.000
_cell.angle_alpha   90.00
_cell.angle_beta   90.00
_cell.angle_gamma   90.00
#
_symmetry.space_group_name_H-M   'P 1'
#
loop_
_entity.id
_entity.type
_entity.pdbx_description
1 polymer ?
#
loop_
_entity_poly.entity_id
_entity_poly.type
_entity_poly.pdbx_seq_one_letter_code
_entity_poly.pdbx_strand_id
1 'polypeptide(L)'
;AAALVAMFTTITPSQATTTFNYSSWLPWTHPVNTHIYLKWMSEVEKRSEGRIKFRHLPKAVAHPRAHLDAVRTSQAHAGMSVHGYSPKRFAAYMFAEHPFLGDRATASSIALARTHAKFFGEKNLYKGVHLVGMNTHGPGVIHHSKKVFTVPSDMKGQKMRTGGPIPKRIVEAWGGVAVRQPASKSYEVLSTGIVDGITFPYESLDSFKITKLVPYSTYVPGGLYSSSHYLVISKKKYDGLSSSDKKIVDGLSGENFARLAGSGWDTINDAGLAGAKRAGNKMTVAPVAIINAVKKLNVEFSKEYIASVKASGIDGAAVLKYFKGEVAKLQGN
;
A
#
# COMPACT_ATOMS: atom_id res chain seq x y z
N ALA A 1 55.74 10.28 47.44
CA ALA A 1 55.45 9.70 46.12
C ALA A 1 53.95 9.89 45.82
N ALA A 2 53.57 10.83 44.92
CA ALA A 2 52.21 11.04 44.46
C ALA A 2 52.03 10.29 43.10
N ALA A 3 51.17 9.32 43.08
CA ALA A 3 50.82 8.59 41.84
C ALA A 3 49.79 9.40 41.03
N LEU A 4 50.20 9.86 39.85
CA LEU A 4 49.29 10.50 38.86
C LEU A 4 48.51 9.39 38.17
N VAL A 5 47.19 9.29 38.43
CA VAL A 5 46.29 8.42 37.69
C VAL A 5 45.84 9.16 36.42
N ALA A 6 46.42 8.80 35.27
CA ALA A 6 45.99 9.31 33.97
C ALA A 6 44.64 8.63 33.56
N MET A 7 43.52 9.37 33.62
CA MET A 7 42.25 8.96 33.04
C MET A 7 42.34 9.06 31.52
N PHE A 8 42.47 7.96 30.83
CA PHE A 8 42.27 7.89 29.39
C PHE A 8 40.75 7.97 29.08
N THR A 9 40.31 9.16 28.71
CA THR A 9 38.98 9.31 28.11
C THR A 9 39.01 8.71 26.68
N THR A 10 38.42 7.55 26.50
CA THR A 10 38.21 6.97 25.17
C THR A 10 37.21 7.85 24.41
N ILE A 11 37.73 8.69 23.49
CA ILE A 11 36.90 9.42 22.54
C ILE A 11 36.37 8.38 21.56
N THR A 12 35.11 7.94 21.75
CA THR A 12 34.41 7.15 20.77
C THR A 12 34.18 8.00 19.52
N PRO A 13 34.68 7.61 18.33
CA PRO A 13 34.49 8.42 17.14
C PRO A 13 32.98 8.61 16.91
N SER A 14 32.51 9.85 16.85
CA SER A 14 31.15 10.21 16.49
C SER A 14 30.88 9.64 15.09
N GLN A 15 30.07 8.60 15.01
CA GLN A 15 29.68 7.97 13.73
C GLN A 15 28.83 8.99 12.95
N ALA A 16 29.24 9.32 11.71
CA ALA A 16 28.58 10.33 10.88
C ALA A 16 27.10 9.96 10.64
N THR A 17 26.20 10.91 10.92
CA THR A 17 24.77 10.72 10.73
C THR A 17 24.42 10.61 9.25
N THR A 18 23.72 9.54 8.86
CA THR A 18 23.18 9.37 7.50
C THR A 18 21.72 9.84 7.44
N THR A 19 21.46 10.91 6.68
CA THR A 19 20.10 11.46 6.53
C THR A 19 19.46 11.02 5.22
N PHE A 20 18.25 10.44 5.29
CA PHE A 20 17.39 10.13 4.17
C PHE A 20 16.32 11.22 4.00
N ASN A 21 16.28 11.88 2.84
CA ASN A 21 15.19 12.80 2.50
C ASN A 21 13.98 11.98 2.05
N TYR A 22 12.91 11.99 2.83
CA TYR A 22 11.67 11.29 2.50
C TYR A 22 10.72 12.21 1.75
N SER A 23 10.26 11.76 0.59
CA SER A 23 9.21 12.42 -0.22
C SER A 23 7.91 11.64 -0.09
N SER A 24 6.84 12.33 0.27
CA SER A 24 5.48 11.77 0.29
C SER A 24 4.56 12.58 -0.63
N TRP A 25 3.76 11.88 -1.42
CA TRP A 25 2.66 12.46 -2.19
C TRP A 25 1.35 12.57 -1.38
N LEU A 26 1.35 12.04 -0.16
CA LEU A 26 0.31 12.24 0.85
C LEU A 26 0.72 13.38 1.79
N PRO A 27 -0.23 14.17 2.30
CA PRO A 27 0.05 15.13 3.38
C PRO A 27 0.74 14.46 4.56
N TRP A 28 1.62 15.18 5.27
CA TRP A 28 2.35 14.63 6.42
C TRP A 28 1.43 14.14 7.54
N THR A 29 0.28 14.79 7.70
CA THR A 29 -0.76 14.42 8.68
C THR A 29 -1.67 13.29 8.22
N HIS A 30 -1.48 12.79 7.00
CA HIS A 30 -2.30 11.69 6.47
C HIS A 30 -2.09 10.41 7.30
N PRO A 31 -3.17 9.70 7.71
CA PRO A 31 -3.07 8.52 8.57
C PRO A 31 -2.08 7.45 8.06
N VAL A 32 -2.02 7.23 6.76
CA VAL A 32 -1.05 6.30 6.14
C VAL A 32 0.41 6.72 6.43
N ASN A 33 0.72 8.02 6.43
CA ASN A 33 2.05 8.47 6.84
C ASN A 33 2.26 8.24 8.34
N THR A 34 1.36 8.74 9.19
CA THR A 34 1.57 8.77 10.64
C THR A 34 1.54 7.39 11.30
N HIS A 35 0.73 6.46 10.79
CA HIS A 35 0.58 5.12 11.36
C HIS A 35 1.50 4.06 10.73
N ILE A 36 2.10 4.36 9.57
CA ILE A 36 2.89 3.37 8.83
C ILE A 36 4.31 3.89 8.58
N TYR A 37 4.48 4.82 7.63
CA TYR A 37 5.82 5.15 7.12
C TYR A 37 6.65 5.93 8.13
N LEU A 38 6.07 6.96 8.78
CA LEU A 38 6.77 7.72 9.81
C LEU A 38 7.04 6.89 11.06
N LYS A 39 6.16 5.94 11.38
CA LYS A 39 6.36 5.02 12.50
C LYS A 39 7.55 4.10 12.24
N TRP A 40 7.67 3.54 11.03
CA TRP A 40 8.83 2.76 10.63
C TRP A 40 10.12 3.59 10.70
N MET A 41 10.09 4.81 10.15
CA MET A 41 11.25 5.72 10.18
C MET A 41 11.69 6.05 11.60
N SER A 42 10.73 6.33 12.48
CA SER A 42 10.99 6.61 13.89
C SER A 42 11.64 5.41 14.61
N GLU A 43 11.22 4.18 14.29
CA GLU A 43 11.83 2.97 14.85
C GLU A 43 13.27 2.78 14.35
N VAL A 44 13.56 3.08 13.08
CA VAL A 44 14.93 3.06 12.54
C VAL A 44 15.80 4.12 13.25
N GLU A 45 15.30 5.36 13.36
CA GLU A 45 16.02 6.45 14.06
C GLU A 45 16.33 6.08 15.50
N LYS A 46 15.33 5.56 16.22
CA LYS A 46 15.47 5.14 17.62
C LYS A 46 16.50 4.04 17.79
N ARG A 47 16.41 2.95 17.00
CA ARG A 47 17.32 1.79 17.12
C ARG A 47 18.73 2.11 16.66
N SER A 48 18.89 3.06 15.74
CA SER A 48 20.20 3.56 15.32
C SER A 48 20.75 4.65 16.23
N GLU A 49 20.06 4.98 17.34
CA GLU A 49 20.47 6.06 18.26
C GLU A 49 20.75 7.39 17.53
N GLY A 50 19.97 7.67 16.46
CA GLY A 50 20.11 8.87 15.65
C GLY A 50 21.24 8.86 14.61
N ARG A 51 21.96 7.75 14.42
CA ARG A 51 22.92 7.60 13.31
C ARG A 51 22.25 7.58 11.94
N ILE A 52 21.02 7.07 11.87
CA ILE A 52 20.14 7.19 10.70
C ILE A 52 19.05 8.20 11.05
N LYS A 53 18.79 9.16 10.15
CA LYS A 53 17.73 10.16 10.30
C LYS A 53 16.90 10.26 9.02
N PHE A 54 15.63 10.62 9.17
CA PHE A 54 14.74 10.91 8.05
C PHE A 54 14.30 12.36 8.09
N ARG A 55 14.57 13.10 7.01
CA ARG A 55 14.11 14.46 6.82
C ARG A 55 12.94 14.48 5.86
N HIS A 56 11.79 14.96 6.30
CA HIS A 56 10.62 15.11 5.47
C HIS A 56 10.79 16.27 4.50
N LEU A 57 10.58 16.02 3.20
CA LEU A 57 10.59 17.09 2.21
C LEU A 57 9.25 17.86 2.26
N PRO A 58 9.27 19.20 2.15
CA PRO A 58 8.06 20.02 2.32
C PRO A 58 6.98 19.75 1.26
N LYS A 59 7.39 19.26 0.08
CA LYS A 59 6.50 18.89 -1.03
C LYS A 59 6.94 17.57 -1.66
N ALA A 60 5.99 16.89 -2.30
CA ALA A 60 6.31 15.75 -3.16
C ALA A 60 7.22 16.17 -4.30
N VAL A 61 8.33 15.44 -4.49
CA VAL A 61 9.29 15.74 -5.59
C VAL A 61 8.85 15.14 -6.93
N ALA A 62 7.82 14.27 -6.91
CA ALA A 62 7.33 13.58 -8.11
C ALA A 62 5.84 13.26 -8.00
N HIS A 63 5.22 13.00 -9.15
CA HIS A 63 3.88 12.42 -9.21
C HIS A 63 3.87 11.03 -8.53
N PRO A 64 2.77 10.57 -7.89
CA PRO A 64 2.70 9.26 -7.21
C PRO A 64 3.27 8.09 -8.02
N ARG A 65 3.02 8.05 -9.33
CA ARG A 65 3.54 6.99 -10.23
C ARG A 65 5.07 7.00 -10.41
N ALA A 66 5.72 8.11 -10.14
CA ALA A 66 7.14 8.32 -10.40
C ALA A 66 8.02 8.29 -9.13
N HIS A 67 7.46 8.02 -7.95
CA HIS A 67 8.22 8.04 -6.69
C HIS A 67 9.35 7.00 -6.65
N LEU A 68 9.18 5.82 -7.26
CA LEU A 68 10.29 4.85 -7.38
C LEU A 68 11.46 5.46 -8.17
N ASP A 69 11.15 6.12 -9.29
CA ASP A 69 12.16 6.72 -10.14
C ASP A 69 12.82 7.93 -9.46
N ALA A 70 12.05 8.72 -8.70
CA ALA A 70 12.58 9.82 -7.92
C ALA A 70 13.60 9.35 -6.85
N VAL A 71 13.36 8.21 -6.21
CA VAL A 71 14.35 7.61 -5.27
C VAL A 71 15.54 7.04 -6.03
N ARG A 72 15.31 6.36 -7.15
CA ARG A 72 16.38 5.78 -7.98
C ARG A 72 17.33 6.83 -8.54
N THR A 73 16.81 8.01 -8.90
CA THR A 73 17.59 9.14 -9.44
C THR A 73 18.04 10.14 -8.37
N SER A 74 17.87 9.80 -7.08
CA SER A 74 18.29 10.61 -5.94
C SER A 74 17.61 11.98 -5.80
N GLN A 75 16.45 12.19 -6.42
CA GLN A 75 15.59 13.36 -6.16
C GLN A 75 15.00 13.29 -4.74
N ALA A 76 14.78 12.09 -4.23
CA ALA A 76 14.52 11.78 -2.83
C ALA A 76 15.38 10.58 -2.41
N HIS A 77 15.51 10.35 -1.10
CA HIS A 77 16.27 9.20 -0.58
C HIS A 77 15.34 8.11 0.01
N ALA A 78 14.08 8.43 0.23
CA ALA A 78 13.04 7.50 0.61
C ALA A 78 11.73 7.92 -0.06
N GLY A 79 10.90 6.94 -0.41
CA GLY A 79 9.61 7.19 -1.06
C GLY A 79 8.74 5.95 -1.11
N MET A 80 7.43 6.17 -1.22
CA MET A 80 6.43 5.13 -1.27
C MET A 80 5.51 5.32 -2.49
N SER A 81 4.96 4.22 -3.00
CA SER A 81 3.90 4.29 -4.00
C SER A 81 3.08 3.00 -4.05
N VAL A 82 2.15 2.94 -4.99
CA VAL A 82 1.20 1.85 -5.23
C VAL A 82 1.60 1.10 -6.48
N HIS A 83 1.70 -0.24 -6.42
CA HIS A 83 2.04 -1.06 -7.59
C HIS A 83 1.04 -0.87 -8.74
N GLY A 84 -0.25 -0.83 -8.42
CA GLY A 84 -1.32 -0.63 -9.39
C GLY A 84 -1.29 0.71 -10.15
N TYR A 85 -0.50 1.69 -9.69
CA TYR A 85 -0.30 2.93 -10.46
C TYR A 85 0.60 2.71 -11.69
N SER A 86 1.46 1.70 -11.66
CA SER A 86 2.36 1.32 -12.76
C SER A 86 2.29 -0.19 -13.04
N PRO A 87 1.09 -0.72 -13.44
CA PRO A 87 0.84 -2.17 -13.49
C PRO A 87 1.72 -2.92 -14.48
N LYS A 88 2.16 -2.29 -15.57
CA LYS A 88 3.12 -2.91 -16.50
C LYS A 88 4.48 -3.18 -15.86
N ARG A 89 4.97 -2.24 -15.03
CA ARG A 89 6.23 -2.39 -14.28
C ARG A 89 6.11 -3.46 -13.19
N PHE A 90 4.97 -3.50 -12.53
CA PHE A 90 4.72 -4.33 -11.35
C PHE A 90 3.73 -5.46 -11.61
N ALA A 91 3.67 -5.98 -12.84
CA ALA A 91 2.79 -7.08 -13.20
C ALA A 91 2.94 -8.28 -12.23
N ALA A 92 4.15 -8.54 -11.77
CA ALA A 92 4.47 -9.60 -10.81
C ALA A 92 3.69 -9.51 -9.49
N TYR A 93 3.24 -8.30 -9.06
CA TYR A 93 2.54 -8.08 -7.79
C TYR A 93 1.03 -7.88 -7.93
N MET A 94 0.47 -7.93 -9.15
CA MET A 94 -0.96 -7.69 -9.36
C MET A 94 -1.86 -8.74 -8.69
N PHE A 95 -1.34 -9.92 -8.36
CA PHE A 95 -2.07 -10.93 -7.57
C PHE A 95 -2.53 -10.41 -6.20
N ALA A 96 -1.77 -9.48 -5.60
CA ALA A 96 -2.08 -8.88 -4.30
C ALA A 96 -3.20 -7.81 -4.36
N GLU A 97 -3.74 -7.53 -5.56
CA GLU A 97 -4.85 -6.60 -5.75
C GLU A 97 -6.19 -7.32 -6.03
N HIS A 98 -6.18 -8.65 -6.09
CA HIS A 98 -7.37 -9.46 -6.38
C HIS A 98 -8.45 -9.32 -5.30
N PRO A 99 -9.73 -9.62 -5.63
CA PRO A 99 -10.79 -9.73 -4.63
C PRO A 99 -10.56 -10.87 -3.62
N PHE A 100 -11.27 -10.77 -2.49
CA PHE A 100 -11.35 -11.81 -1.46
C PHE A 100 -10.01 -12.14 -0.77
N LEU A 101 -9.23 -11.10 -0.49
CA LEU A 101 -8.00 -11.25 0.32
C LEU A 101 -8.25 -11.12 1.82
N GLY A 102 -9.51 -11.05 2.24
CA GLY A 102 -9.94 -10.91 3.63
C GLY A 102 -10.20 -9.48 4.05
N ASP A 103 -10.65 -9.34 5.29
CA ASP A 103 -11.12 -8.07 5.83
C ASP A 103 -10.04 -7.31 6.61
N ARG A 104 -8.84 -7.91 6.72
CA ARG A 104 -7.69 -7.32 7.44
C ARG A 104 -6.46 -7.23 6.55
N ALA A 105 -5.87 -6.04 6.53
CA ALA A 105 -4.65 -5.75 5.79
C ALA A 105 -3.42 -6.46 6.37
N THR A 106 -3.41 -6.77 7.67
CA THR A 106 -2.27 -7.44 8.32
C THR A 106 -1.97 -8.79 7.68
N ALA A 107 -2.99 -9.64 7.48
CA ALA A 107 -2.79 -10.96 6.88
C ALA A 107 -2.29 -10.89 5.45
N SER A 108 -2.93 -10.08 4.60
CA SER A 108 -2.54 -9.93 3.19
C SER A 108 -1.19 -9.24 3.01
N SER A 109 -0.81 -8.30 3.90
CA SER A 109 0.50 -7.66 3.89
C SER A 109 1.63 -8.64 4.22
N ILE A 110 1.47 -9.44 5.27
CA ILE A 110 2.43 -10.48 5.66
C ILE A 110 2.57 -11.53 4.54
N ALA A 111 1.43 -12.01 4.02
CA ALA A 111 1.41 -12.97 2.92
C ALA A 111 2.13 -12.40 1.67
N LEU A 112 1.96 -11.11 1.36
CA LEU A 112 2.64 -10.44 0.26
C LEU A 112 4.17 -10.42 0.47
N ALA A 113 4.63 -10.09 1.67
CA ALA A 113 6.06 -10.09 2.00
C ALA A 113 6.67 -11.50 1.88
N ARG A 114 6.00 -12.53 2.38
CA ARG A 114 6.43 -13.94 2.26
C ARG A 114 6.44 -14.41 0.81
N THR A 115 5.43 -14.02 0.04
CA THR A 115 5.36 -14.34 -1.40
C THR A 115 6.49 -13.67 -2.16
N HIS A 116 6.81 -12.41 -1.84
CA HIS A 116 7.96 -11.72 -2.40
C HIS A 116 9.27 -12.45 -2.10
N ALA A 117 9.53 -12.76 -0.85
CA ALA A 117 10.75 -13.45 -0.44
C ALA A 117 10.92 -14.80 -1.16
N LYS A 118 9.83 -15.55 -1.31
CA LYS A 118 9.86 -16.88 -1.93
C LYS A 118 10.03 -16.87 -3.44
N PHE A 119 9.38 -15.94 -4.15
CA PHE A 119 9.27 -16.01 -5.63
C PHE A 119 10.00 -14.88 -6.35
N PHE A 120 10.28 -13.76 -5.66
CA PHE A 120 10.76 -12.54 -6.31
C PHE A 120 12.04 -11.95 -5.72
N GLY A 121 12.53 -12.45 -4.59
CA GLY A 121 13.71 -11.92 -3.91
C GLY A 121 14.92 -11.77 -4.82
N GLU A 122 15.17 -12.76 -5.69
CA GLU A 122 16.28 -12.77 -6.64
C GLU A 122 15.99 -12.06 -7.97
N LYS A 123 14.74 -11.68 -8.26
CA LYS A 123 14.33 -11.15 -9.58
C LYS A 123 14.60 -9.66 -9.80
N ASN A 124 15.25 -8.99 -8.84
CA ASN A 124 15.68 -7.57 -8.94
C ASN A 124 14.60 -6.60 -9.50
N LEU A 125 13.33 -6.80 -9.10
CA LEU A 125 12.20 -5.98 -9.56
C LEU A 125 12.28 -4.50 -9.10
N TYR A 126 13.13 -4.23 -8.11
CA TYR A 126 13.41 -2.91 -7.55
C TYR A 126 14.84 -2.41 -7.87
N LYS A 127 15.32 -2.72 -9.09
CA LYS A 127 16.68 -2.33 -9.53
C LYS A 127 16.95 -0.84 -9.23
N GLY A 128 18.09 -0.58 -8.57
CA GLY A 128 18.57 0.77 -8.27
C GLY A 128 18.04 1.41 -6.98
N VAL A 129 17.18 0.71 -6.26
CA VAL A 129 16.73 1.11 -4.91
C VAL A 129 16.84 -0.07 -3.95
N HIS A 130 16.79 0.19 -2.64
CA HIS A 130 16.63 -0.83 -1.62
C HIS A 130 15.16 -0.90 -1.21
N LEU A 131 14.56 -2.09 -1.31
CA LEU A 131 13.18 -2.33 -0.90
C LEU A 131 13.12 -2.53 0.60
N VAL A 132 12.47 -1.62 1.32
CA VAL A 132 12.18 -1.78 2.74
C VAL A 132 11.10 -2.84 2.94
N GLY A 133 10.02 -2.75 2.19
CA GLY A 133 8.96 -3.74 2.24
C GLY A 133 7.71 -3.32 1.50
N MET A 134 6.71 -4.18 1.60
CA MET A 134 5.43 -4.07 0.92
C MET A 134 4.28 -4.29 1.88
N ASN A 135 3.14 -3.73 1.55
CA ASN A 135 1.91 -3.93 2.29
C ASN A 135 0.70 -3.82 1.35
N THR A 136 -0.45 -4.25 1.82
CA THR A 136 -1.74 -4.00 1.21
C THR A 136 -2.56 -3.05 2.08
N HIS A 137 -3.53 -2.34 1.50
CA HIS A 137 -4.57 -1.71 2.29
C HIS A 137 -5.65 -2.72 2.69
N GLY A 138 -6.58 -2.34 3.56
CA GLY A 138 -7.77 -3.10 3.91
C GLY A 138 -8.71 -3.33 2.73
N PRO A 139 -9.88 -3.94 2.95
CA PRO A 139 -10.82 -4.26 1.88
C PRO A 139 -11.24 -3.02 1.10
N GLY A 140 -11.15 -3.09 -0.22
CA GLY A 140 -11.69 -2.09 -1.11
C GLY A 140 -13.22 -2.17 -1.14
N VAL A 141 -13.88 -1.02 -1.16
CA VAL A 141 -15.33 -0.82 -1.07
C VAL A 141 -15.81 0.05 -2.23
N ILE A 142 -17.04 -0.11 -2.68
CA ILE A 142 -17.68 0.80 -3.61
C ILE A 142 -18.34 1.92 -2.79
N HIS A 143 -17.96 3.17 -3.05
CA HIS A 143 -18.60 4.35 -2.47
C HIS A 143 -19.24 5.18 -3.57
N HIS A 144 -20.45 5.69 -3.34
CA HIS A 144 -21.20 6.40 -4.36
C HIS A 144 -21.95 7.61 -3.77
N SER A 145 -22.18 8.63 -4.61
CA SER A 145 -22.84 9.87 -4.19
C SER A 145 -24.34 9.74 -3.97
N LYS A 146 -25.02 8.76 -4.60
CA LYS A 146 -26.49 8.71 -4.64
C LYS A 146 -27.11 7.38 -4.20
N LYS A 147 -26.41 6.24 -4.25
CA LYS A 147 -27.02 4.93 -4.02
C LYS A 147 -26.03 3.88 -3.52
N VAL A 148 -26.54 2.86 -2.85
CA VAL A 148 -25.86 1.58 -2.68
C VAL A 148 -26.06 0.73 -3.92
N PHE A 149 -25.18 -0.23 -4.17
CA PHE A 149 -25.29 -1.17 -5.28
C PHE A 149 -25.89 -2.49 -4.77
N THR A 150 -26.92 -2.98 -5.46
CA THR A 150 -27.62 -4.22 -5.12
C THR A 150 -27.43 -5.32 -6.16
N VAL A 151 -27.18 -4.93 -7.40
CA VAL A 151 -26.85 -5.82 -8.53
C VAL A 151 -25.71 -5.21 -9.35
N PRO A 152 -24.94 -6.01 -10.12
CA PRO A 152 -23.86 -5.48 -10.95
C PRO A 152 -24.31 -4.40 -11.94
N SER A 153 -25.51 -4.50 -12.49
CA SER A 153 -26.06 -3.52 -13.43
C SER A 153 -26.33 -2.13 -12.85
N ASP A 154 -26.33 -1.96 -11.52
CA ASP A 154 -26.38 -0.64 -10.87
C ASP A 154 -25.19 0.23 -11.23
N MET A 155 -24.09 -0.40 -11.69
CA MET A 155 -22.88 0.26 -12.18
C MET A 155 -23.03 0.85 -13.58
N LYS A 156 -24.02 0.39 -14.36
CA LYS A 156 -24.18 0.81 -15.77
C LYS A 156 -24.26 2.33 -15.91
N GLY A 157 -23.36 2.88 -16.72
CA GLY A 157 -23.26 4.31 -16.99
C GLY A 157 -22.67 5.15 -15.84
N GLN A 158 -22.38 4.58 -14.66
CA GLN A 158 -21.79 5.32 -13.55
C GLN A 158 -20.29 5.59 -13.83
N LYS A 159 -19.84 6.81 -13.61
CA LYS A 159 -18.44 7.19 -13.68
C LYS A 159 -17.78 6.96 -12.33
N MET A 160 -16.84 6.04 -12.25
CA MET A 160 -16.20 5.65 -10.99
C MET A 160 -14.70 5.93 -11.00
N ARG A 161 -14.22 6.67 -10.00
CA ARG A 161 -12.76 6.79 -9.81
C ARG A 161 -12.20 5.44 -9.39
N THR A 162 -11.13 5.01 -10.04
CA THR A 162 -10.39 3.79 -9.72
C THR A 162 -8.89 4.08 -9.60
N GLY A 163 -8.21 3.40 -8.67
CA GLY A 163 -6.76 3.54 -8.47
C GLY A 163 -5.93 2.60 -9.35
N GLY A 164 -6.33 1.34 -9.40
CA GLY A 164 -5.60 0.24 -10.02
C GLY A 164 -6.34 -0.45 -11.17
N PRO A 165 -5.72 -1.48 -11.76
CA PRO A 165 -6.32 -2.23 -12.86
C PRO A 165 -7.51 -3.10 -12.42
N ILE A 166 -7.46 -3.70 -11.24
CA ILE A 166 -8.53 -4.60 -10.77
C ILE A 166 -9.86 -3.85 -10.58
N PRO A 167 -9.94 -2.76 -9.76
CA PRO A 167 -11.19 -2.02 -9.65
C PRO A 167 -11.64 -1.39 -10.98
N LYS A 168 -10.69 -1.00 -11.86
CA LYS A 168 -11.04 -0.56 -13.23
C LYS A 168 -11.83 -1.64 -13.98
N ARG A 169 -11.27 -2.86 -14.01
CA ARG A 169 -11.90 -4.01 -14.71
C ARG A 169 -13.27 -4.37 -14.13
N ILE A 170 -13.46 -4.30 -12.81
CA ILE A 170 -14.74 -4.55 -12.16
C ILE A 170 -15.78 -3.51 -12.62
N VAL A 171 -15.42 -2.22 -12.57
CA VAL A 171 -16.32 -1.14 -13.02
C VAL A 171 -16.72 -1.31 -14.47
N GLU A 172 -15.77 -1.58 -15.37
CA GLU A 172 -16.03 -1.77 -16.81
C GLU A 172 -16.85 -3.03 -17.09
N ALA A 173 -16.56 -4.15 -16.42
CA ALA A 173 -17.31 -5.39 -16.59
C ALA A 173 -18.79 -5.28 -16.18
N TRP A 174 -19.10 -4.32 -15.30
CA TRP A 174 -20.47 -4.04 -14.88
C TRP A 174 -21.12 -2.86 -15.65
N GLY A 175 -20.48 -2.41 -16.73
CA GLY A 175 -21.02 -1.37 -17.63
C GLY A 175 -20.80 0.05 -17.15
N GLY A 176 -19.95 0.29 -16.15
CA GLY A 176 -19.54 1.61 -15.70
C GLY A 176 -18.37 2.18 -16.49
N VAL A 177 -18.07 3.45 -16.25
CA VAL A 177 -16.93 4.18 -16.84
C VAL A 177 -15.85 4.36 -15.76
N ALA A 178 -14.70 3.71 -15.93
CA ALA A 178 -13.60 3.82 -14.98
C ALA A 178 -12.70 5.02 -15.29
N VAL A 179 -12.64 5.96 -14.36
CA VAL A 179 -11.75 7.13 -14.42
C VAL A 179 -10.52 6.86 -13.55
N ARG A 180 -9.40 6.48 -14.19
CA ARG A 180 -8.14 6.16 -13.46
C ARG A 180 -7.42 7.41 -13.00
N GLN A 181 -7.43 7.64 -11.68
CA GLN A 181 -6.73 8.75 -11.04
C GLN A 181 -5.98 8.27 -9.78
N PRO A 182 -4.82 8.86 -9.44
CA PRO A 182 -4.18 8.61 -8.15
C PRO A 182 -5.07 9.10 -7.01
N ALA A 183 -4.84 8.56 -5.81
CA ALA A 183 -5.65 8.88 -4.63
C ALA A 183 -5.67 10.39 -4.31
N SER A 184 -4.57 11.10 -4.55
CA SER A 184 -4.46 12.56 -4.33
C SER A 184 -5.43 13.42 -5.17
N LYS A 185 -6.05 12.84 -6.22
CA LYS A 185 -7.04 13.52 -7.06
C LYS A 185 -8.51 13.23 -6.68
N SER A 186 -8.72 12.40 -5.65
CA SER A 186 -10.06 11.89 -5.33
C SER A 186 -11.06 12.95 -4.93
N TYR A 187 -10.66 13.92 -4.09
CA TYR A 187 -11.53 15.03 -3.70
C TYR A 187 -11.92 15.88 -4.91
N GLU A 188 -10.94 16.23 -5.76
CA GLU A 188 -11.16 17.07 -6.95
C GLU A 188 -12.18 16.43 -7.89
N VAL A 189 -11.98 15.14 -8.28
CA VAL A 189 -12.86 14.50 -9.27
C VAL A 189 -14.27 14.22 -8.75
N LEU A 190 -14.44 14.05 -7.42
CA LEU A 190 -15.75 13.89 -6.80
C LEU A 190 -16.47 15.23 -6.60
N SER A 191 -15.77 16.24 -6.05
CA SER A 191 -16.37 17.55 -5.76
C SER A 191 -16.78 18.32 -7.01
N THR A 192 -16.10 18.09 -8.13
CA THR A 192 -16.43 18.68 -9.44
C THR A 192 -17.43 17.86 -10.26
N GLY A 193 -17.88 16.69 -9.75
CA GLY A 193 -18.83 15.82 -10.45
C GLY A 193 -18.26 15.11 -11.69
N ILE A 194 -16.92 15.05 -11.84
CA ILE A 194 -16.27 14.27 -12.91
C ILE A 194 -16.59 12.78 -12.74
N VAL A 195 -16.75 12.33 -11.50
CA VAL A 195 -17.16 10.95 -11.16
C VAL A 195 -18.35 10.95 -10.22
N ASP A 196 -19.17 9.89 -10.30
CA ASP A 196 -20.34 9.66 -9.47
C ASP A 196 -19.99 8.92 -8.17
N GLY A 197 -18.86 8.23 -8.16
CA GLY A 197 -18.42 7.41 -7.05
C GLY A 197 -16.93 7.03 -7.15
N ILE A 198 -16.51 6.19 -6.21
CA ILE A 198 -15.11 5.85 -6.07
C ILE A 198 -14.96 4.45 -5.47
N THR A 199 -13.87 3.77 -5.82
CA THR A 199 -13.44 2.55 -5.13
C THR A 199 -12.27 2.89 -4.19
N PHE A 200 -12.48 2.67 -2.87
CA PHE A 200 -11.51 2.93 -1.83
C PHE A 200 -11.74 2.04 -0.61
N PRO A 201 -10.76 1.86 0.31
CA PRO A 201 -11.02 1.41 1.68
C PRO A 201 -11.73 2.53 2.48
N TYR A 202 -12.35 2.18 3.61
CA TYR A 202 -13.03 3.18 4.47
C TYR A 202 -12.11 4.27 5.02
N GLU A 203 -10.84 3.95 5.28
CA GLU A 203 -9.82 4.92 5.69
C GLU A 203 -9.85 6.17 4.82
N SER A 204 -9.98 5.96 3.52
CA SER A 204 -9.86 7.04 2.53
C SER A 204 -11.01 8.04 2.55
N LEU A 205 -12.14 7.72 3.16
CA LEU A 205 -13.28 8.64 3.21
C LEU A 205 -12.93 9.91 4.00
N ASP A 206 -12.35 9.76 5.17
CA ASP A 206 -11.97 10.89 6.03
C ASP A 206 -10.64 11.51 5.60
N SER A 207 -9.63 10.69 5.28
CA SER A 207 -8.29 11.16 4.97
C SER A 207 -8.23 12.01 3.70
N PHE A 208 -9.11 11.75 2.73
CA PHE A 208 -9.29 12.57 1.52
C PHE A 208 -10.50 13.52 1.59
N LYS A 209 -11.15 13.65 2.77
CA LYS A 209 -12.30 14.55 3.02
C LYS A 209 -13.49 14.33 2.07
N ILE A 210 -13.75 13.09 1.71
CA ILE A 210 -14.81 12.71 0.76
C ILE A 210 -16.02 12.04 1.40
N THR A 211 -16.04 11.86 2.72
CA THR A 211 -17.11 11.18 3.49
C THR A 211 -18.49 11.66 3.12
N LYS A 212 -18.68 12.98 3.01
CA LYS A 212 -19.99 13.59 2.64
C LYS A 212 -20.27 13.57 1.14
N LEU A 213 -19.24 13.42 0.29
CA LEU A 213 -19.42 13.39 -1.16
C LEU A 213 -19.93 12.03 -1.65
N VAL A 214 -19.62 10.96 -0.90
CA VAL A 214 -20.02 9.57 -1.24
C VAL A 214 -20.64 8.85 -0.05
N PRO A 215 -21.84 9.30 0.40
CA PRO A 215 -22.48 8.82 1.62
C PRO A 215 -23.06 7.39 1.52
N TYR A 216 -22.94 6.73 0.39
CA TYR A 216 -23.43 5.37 0.17
C TYR A 216 -22.27 4.41 -0.08
N SER A 217 -22.24 3.30 0.65
CA SER A 217 -21.17 2.30 0.55
C SER A 217 -21.75 0.90 0.34
N THR A 218 -21.16 0.15 -0.59
CA THR A 218 -21.44 -1.27 -0.78
C THR A 218 -20.16 -2.06 -0.52
N TYR A 219 -20.17 -2.82 0.57
CA TYR A 219 -19.04 -3.61 1.05
C TYR A 219 -19.17 -5.06 0.60
N VAL A 220 -18.15 -5.59 -0.06
CA VAL A 220 -18.05 -7.00 -0.43
C VAL A 220 -17.25 -7.74 0.66
N PRO A 221 -17.83 -8.72 1.36
CA PRO A 221 -17.12 -9.52 2.36
C PRO A 221 -15.85 -10.14 1.78
N GLY A 222 -14.74 -9.99 2.49
CA GLY A 222 -13.42 -10.37 2.00
C GLY A 222 -12.77 -9.34 1.06
N GLY A 223 -13.42 -8.22 0.77
CA GLY A 223 -12.93 -7.13 -0.06
C GLY A 223 -13.24 -7.26 -1.55
N LEU A 224 -13.70 -6.17 -2.16
CA LEU A 224 -13.88 -6.06 -3.61
C LEU A 224 -12.54 -6.14 -4.35
N TYR A 225 -11.49 -5.61 -3.76
CA TYR A 225 -10.11 -5.61 -4.23
C TYR A 225 -9.21 -5.15 -3.07
N SER A 226 -7.91 -5.22 -3.27
CA SER A 226 -6.94 -4.48 -2.47
C SER A 226 -6.01 -3.66 -3.38
N SER A 227 -5.13 -2.84 -2.80
CA SER A 227 -3.99 -2.29 -3.54
C SER A 227 -2.72 -2.56 -2.74
N SER A 228 -1.69 -2.98 -3.44
CA SER A 228 -0.39 -3.23 -2.84
C SER A 228 0.50 -2.00 -2.95
N HIS A 229 1.25 -1.73 -1.88
CA HIS A 229 2.13 -0.57 -1.73
C HIS A 229 3.56 -1.05 -1.48
N TYR A 230 4.51 -0.18 -1.72
CA TYR A 230 5.92 -0.41 -1.38
C TYR A 230 6.55 0.84 -0.74
N LEU A 231 7.52 0.60 0.13
CA LEU A 231 8.45 1.61 0.63
C LEU A 231 9.86 1.26 0.15
N VAL A 232 10.53 2.23 -0.45
CA VAL A 232 11.91 2.08 -0.93
C VAL A 232 12.81 3.20 -0.39
N ILE A 233 14.09 2.89 -0.24
CA ILE A 233 15.13 3.85 0.10
C ILE A 233 16.26 3.82 -0.94
N SER A 234 17.05 4.89 -0.97
CA SER A 234 18.20 5.02 -1.87
C SER A 234 19.20 3.89 -1.62
N LYS A 235 19.44 3.08 -2.65
CA LYS A 235 20.43 2.00 -2.58
C LYS A 235 21.81 2.54 -2.26
N LYS A 236 22.21 3.66 -2.86
CA LYS A 236 23.52 4.29 -2.60
C LYS A 236 23.69 4.63 -1.12
N LYS A 237 22.66 5.21 -0.48
CA LYS A 237 22.75 5.55 0.95
C LYS A 237 22.69 4.31 1.83
N TYR A 238 21.84 3.33 1.49
CA TYR A 238 21.78 2.06 2.20
C TYR A 238 23.13 1.31 2.12
N ASP A 239 23.74 1.22 0.93
CA ASP A 239 25.03 0.57 0.75
C ASP A 239 26.14 1.23 1.57
N GLY A 240 26.08 2.54 1.77
CA GLY A 240 27.00 3.34 2.59
C GLY A 240 26.80 3.26 4.11
N LEU A 241 25.74 2.59 4.59
CA LEU A 241 25.52 2.38 6.02
C LEU A 241 26.56 1.39 6.59
N SER A 242 26.85 1.53 7.88
CA SER A 242 27.64 0.54 8.62
C SER A 242 26.92 -0.82 8.65
N SER A 243 27.65 -1.90 8.91
CA SER A 243 27.07 -3.23 9.03
C SER A 243 26.03 -3.31 10.16
N SER A 244 26.23 -2.58 11.26
CA SER A 244 25.28 -2.49 12.38
C SER A 244 24.01 -1.76 11.97
N ASP A 245 24.12 -0.66 11.23
CA ASP A 245 22.97 0.12 10.77
C ASP A 245 22.17 -0.60 9.68
N LYS A 246 22.85 -1.34 8.77
CA LYS A 246 22.18 -2.24 7.84
C LYS A 246 21.35 -3.30 8.57
N LYS A 247 21.90 -3.94 9.60
CA LYS A 247 21.14 -4.92 10.41
C LYS A 247 19.89 -4.30 11.06
N ILE A 248 19.94 -3.04 11.47
CA ILE A 248 18.78 -2.33 12.01
C ILE A 248 17.71 -2.15 10.94
N VAL A 249 18.09 -1.61 9.77
CA VAL A 249 17.17 -1.41 8.64
C VAL A 249 16.56 -2.74 8.18
N ASP A 250 17.39 -3.77 7.97
CA ASP A 250 16.96 -5.09 7.50
C ASP A 250 16.05 -5.78 8.54
N GLY A 251 16.38 -5.66 9.83
CA GLY A 251 15.55 -6.20 10.92
C GLY A 251 14.18 -5.53 11.06
N LEU A 252 13.98 -4.35 10.49
CA LEU A 252 12.69 -3.64 10.43
C LEU A 252 12.03 -3.73 9.05
N SER A 253 12.65 -4.40 8.09
CA SER A 253 12.20 -4.53 6.69
C SER A 253 11.45 -5.85 6.45
N GLY A 254 11.05 -6.09 5.22
CA GLY A 254 10.42 -7.33 4.78
C GLY A 254 9.11 -7.64 5.52
N GLU A 255 9.02 -8.82 6.14
CA GLU A 255 7.82 -9.23 6.89
C GLU A 255 7.55 -8.34 8.12
N ASN A 256 8.60 -7.85 8.80
CA ASN A 256 8.44 -6.97 9.96
C ASN A 256 7.82 -5.62 9.54
N PHE A 257 8.24 -5.05 8.41
CA PHE A 257 7.57 -3.89 7.83
C PHE A 257 6.13 -4.20 7.44
N ALA A 258 5.88 -5.33 6.78
CA ALA A 258 4.54 -5.73 6.35
C ALA A 258 3.57 -5.89 7.54
N ARG A 259 4.03 -6.44 8.65
CA ARG A 259 3.28 -6.58 9.91
C ARG A 259 2.93 -5.22 10.51
N LEU A 260 3.91 -4.32 10.62
CA LEU A 260 3.70 -2.95 11.09
C LEU A 260 2.73 -2.21 10.18
N ALA A 261 2.94 -2.26 8.87
CA ALA A 261 2.14 -1.54 7.90
C ALA A 261 0.70 -2.08 7.80
N GLY A 262 0.54 -3.41 7.79
CA GLY A 262 -0.78 -4.05 7.79
C GLY A 262 -1.60 -3.71 9.04
N SER A 263 -1.00 -3.78 10.22
CA SER A 263 -1.66 -3.36 11.48
C SER A 263 -2.00 -1.87 11.48
N GLY A 264 -1.13 -1.03 10.93
CA GLY A 264 -1.41 0.39 10.73
C GLY A 264 -2.63 0.61 9.83
N TRP A 265 -2.69 -0.11 8.69
CA TRP A 265 -3.85 -0.07 7.79
C TRP A 265 -5.13 -0.53 8.45
N ASP A 266 -5.09 -1.62 9.23
CA ASP A 266 -6.26 -2.10 9.97
C ASP A 266 -6.79 -1.04 10.92
N THR A 267 -5.89 -0.43 11.72
CA THR A 267 -6.24 0.63 12.66
C THR A 267 -6.91 1.83 11.98
N ILE A 268 -6.31 2.33 10.91
CA ILE A 268 -6.85 3.53 10.23
C ILE A 268 -8.12 3.21 9.42
N ASN A 269 -8.27 1.99 8.90
CA ASN A 269 -9.49 1.57 8.21
C ASN A 269 -10.67 1.41 9.17
N ASP A 270 -10.44 0.84 10.36
CA ASP A 270 -11.45 0.76 11.43
C ASP A 270 -11.89 2.17 11.87
N ALA A 271 -10.95 3.10 12.00
CA ALA A 271 -11.24 4.50 12.31
C ALA A 271 -12.08 5.17 11.21
N GLY A 272 -11.73 4.93 9.93
CA GLY A 272 -12.48 5.43 8.77
C GLY A 272 -13.91 4.88 8.70
N LEU A 273 -14.09 3.57 8.95
CA LEU A 273 -15.40 2.95 9.05
C LEU A 273 -16.24 3.57 10.16
N ALA A 274 -15.65 3.77 11.35
CA ALA A 274 -16.31 4.42 12.47
C ALA A 274 -16.66 5.88 12.13
N GLY A 275 -15.79 6.61 11.44
CA GLY A 275 -16.01 7.97 10.95
C GLY A 275 -17.20 8.05 9.99
N ALA A 276 -17.25 7.14 9.01
CA ALA A 276 -18.35 7.06 8.07
C ALA A 276 -19.70 6.76 8.76
N LYS A 277 -19.71 5.87 9.76
CA LYS A 277 -20.89 5.59 10.59
C LYS A 277 -21.35 6.83 11.35
N ARG A 278 -20.45 7.55 12.02
CA ARG A 278 -20.78 8.80 12.74
C ARG A 278 -21.30 9.89 11.80
N ALA A 279 -20.83 9.93 10.56
CA ALA A 279 -21.32 10.87 9.55
C ALA A 279 -22.70 10.52 8.98
N GLY A 280 -23.29 9.38 9.38
CA GLY A 280 -24.59 8.93 8.90
C GLY A 280 -24.55 8.29 7.51
N ASN A 281 -23.40 7.84 7.05
CA ASN A 281 -23.28 7.17 5.74
C ASN A 281 -24.07 5.85 5.74
N LYS A 282 -24.81 5.62 4.65
CA LYS A 282 -25.58 4.39 4.42
C LYS A 282 -24.66 3.30 3.89
N MET A 283 -24.51 2.22 4.64
CA MET A 283 -23.65 1.10 4.31
C MET A 283 -24.45 -0.18 4.17
N THR A 284 -24.19 -0.94 3.12
CA THR A 284 -24.78 -2.27 2.90
C THR A 284 -23.70 -3.30 2.64
N VAL A 285 -23.94 -4.51 3.12
CA VAL A 285 -23.20 -5.69 2.67
C VAL A 285 -23.70 -6.04 1.27
N ALA A 286 -22.79 -6.32 0.35
CA ALA A 286 -23.12 -6.67 -1.02
C ALA A 286 -24.02 -7.91 -1.08
N PRO A 287 -25.16 -7.85 -1.80
CA PRO A 287 -26.01 -9.03 -2.03
C PRO A 287 -25.28 -10.12 -2.80
N VAL A 288 -25.82 -11.34 -2.74
CA VAL A 288 -25.28 -12.54 -3.40
C VAL A 288 -25.01 -12.34 -4.89
N ALA A 289 -25.85 -11.57 -5.58
CA ALA A 289 -25.68 -11.24 -7.00
C ALA A 289 -24.33 -10.53 -7.27
N ILE A 290 -23.98 -9.54 -6.45
CA ILE A 290 -22.70 -8.83 -6.54
C ILE A 290 -21.55 -9.77 -6.17
N ILE A 291 -21.65 -10.49 -5.05
CA ILE A 291 -20.61 -11.43 -4.59
C ILE A 291 -20.29 -12.46 -5.68
N ASN A 292 -21.30 -13.05 -6.31
CA ASN A 292 -21.11 -14.02 -7.37
C ASN A 292 -20.49 -13.41 -8.64
N ALA A 293 -20.86 -12.18 -8.99
CA ALA A 293 -20.25 -11.47 -10.11
C ALA A 293 -18.76 -11.19 -9.84
N VAL A 294 -18.39 -10.79 -8.61
CA VAL A 294 -16.98 -10.60 -8.22
C VAL A 294 -16.22 -11.93 -8.24
N LYS A 295 -16.81 -13.03 -7.74
CA LYS A 295 -16.20 -14.37 -7.80
C LYS A 295 -15.89 -14.79 -9.24
N LYS A 296 -16.81 -14.56 -10.18
CA LYS A 296 -16.61 -14.84 -11.60
C LYS A 296 -15.42 -14.04 -12.17
N LEU A 297 -15.38 -12.74 -11.93
CA LEU A 297 -14.27 -11.89 -12.37
C LEU A 297 -12.95 -12.29 -11.73
N ASN A 298 -12.94 -12.72 -10.47
CA ASN A 298 -11.70 -13.15 -9.78
C ASN A 298 -11.07 -14.39 -10.42
N VAL A 299 -11.88 -15.28 -11.02
CA VAL A 299 -11.37 -16.41 -11.82
C VAL A 299 -10.67 -15.89 -13.09
N GLU A 300 -11.26 -14.90 -13.75
CA GLU A 300 -10.67 -14.28 -14.94
C GLU A 300 -9.38 -13.54 -14.60
N PHE A 301 -9.35 -12.75 -13.52
CA PHE A 301 -8.15 -12.07 -13.05
C PHE A 301 -7.02 -13.04 -12.73
N SER A 302 -7.34 -14.21 -12.14
CA SER A 302 -6.34 -15.24 -11.87
C SER A 302 -5.72 -15.80 -13.14
N LYS A 303 -6.52 -16.06 -14.18
CA LYS A 303 -6.04 -16.51 -15.49
C LYS A 303 -5.17 -15.43 -16.19
N GLU A 304 -5.64 -14.19 -16.17
CA GLU A 304 -4.92 -13.05 -16.75
C GLU A 304 -3.57 -12.82 -16.05
N TYR A 305 -3.53 -12.90 -14.72
CA TYR A 305 -2.30 -12.78 -13.96
C TYR A 305 -1.30 -13.87 -14.38
N ILE A 306 -1.71 -15.14 -14.38
CA ILE A 306 -0.85 -16.28 -14.78
C ILE A 306 -0.27 -16.05 -16.18
N ALA A 307 -1.12 -15.64 -17.13
CA ALA A 307 -0.68 -15.35 -18.49
C ALA A 307 0.32 -14.17 -18.56
N SER A 308 0.04 -13.10 -17.81
CA SER A 308 0.83 -11.86 -17.84
C SER A 308 2.26 -12.01 -17.31
N VAL A 309 2.49 -12.94 -16.39
CA VAL A 309 3.82 -13.15 -15.76
C VAL A 309 4.62 -14.29 -16.41
N LYS A 310 3.99 -15.10 -17.25
CA LYS A 310 4.62 -16.28 -17.91
C LYS A 310 5.87 -15.91 -18.68
N ALA A 311 5.84 -14.84 -19.47
CA ALA A 311 6.97 -14.37 -20.25
C ALA A 311 8.19 -13.93 -19.41
N SER A 312 7.95 -13.59 -18.14
CA SER A 312 9.01 -13.24 -17.18
C SER A 312 9.56 -14.45 -16.40
N GLY A 313 9.20 -15.67 -16.79
CA GLY A 313 9.63 -16.89 -16.12
C GLY A 313 9.09 -17.02 -14.70
N ILE A 314 7.88 -16.51 -14.45
CA ILE A 314 7.19 -16.59 -13.15
C ILE A 314 6.08 -17.63 -13.26
N ASP A 315 6.08 -18.62 -12.37
CA ASP A 315 4.95 -19.52 -12.18
C ASP A 315 3.83 -18.78 -11.42
N GLY A 316 2.95 -18.10 -12.18
CA GLY A 316 1.85 -17.33 -11.62
C GLY A 316 0.83 -18.19 -10.87
N ALA A 317 0.67 -19.47 -11.22
CA ALA A 317 -0.24 -20.38 -10.52
C ALA A 317 0.32 -20.73 -9.14
N ALA A 318 1.60 -21.05 -9.04
CA ALA A 318 2.28 -21.31 -7.77
C ALA A 318 2.27 -20.07 -6.87
N VAL A 319 2.51 -18.87 -7.44
CA VAL A 319 2.43 -17.59 -6.70
C VAL A 319 1.04 -17.39 -6.11
N LEU A 320 -0.02 -17.51 -6.91
CA LEU A 320 -1.41 -17.34 -6.44
C LEU A 320 -1.78 -18.36 -5.37
N LYS A 321 -1.44 -19.63 -5.58
CA LYS A 321 -1.71 -20.70 -4.61
C LYS A 321 -1.03 -20.42 -3.27
N TYR A 322 0.27 -20.06 -3.31
CA TYR A 322 1.04 -19.78 -2.11
C TYR A 322 0.48 -18.56 -1.37
N PHE A 323 0.27 -17.44 -2.10
CA PHE A 323 -0.25 -16.21 -1.50
C PHE A 323 -1.60 -16.41 -0.82
N LYS A 324 -2.57 -17.01 -1.51
CA LYS A 324 -3.89 -17.30 -0.95
C LYS A 324 -3.82 -18.24 0.25
N GLY A 325 -2.94 -19.25 0.21
CA GLY A 325 -2.70 -20.15 1.32
C GLY A 325 -2.11 -19.45 2.55
N GLU A 326 -1.16 -18.52 2.37
CA GLU A 326 -0.62 -17.71 3.46
C GLU A 326 -1.66 -16.75 4.05
N VAL A 327 -2.47 -16.10 3.19
CA VAL A 327 -3.59 -15.25 3.66
C VAL A 327 -4.57 -16.06 4.52
N ALA A 328 -5.00 -17.24 4.06
CA ALA A 328 -5.91 -18.10 4.81
C ALA A 328 -5.35 -18.51 6.17
N LYS A 329 -4.10 -19.00 6.21
CA LYS A 329 -3.42 -19.35 7.47
C LYS A 329 -3.36 -18.20 8.47
N LEU A 330 -3.06 -16.97 7.98
CA LEU A 330 -2.93 -15.79 8.83
C LEU A 330 -4.27 -15.23 9.31
N GLN A 331 -5.37 -15.62 8.68
CA GLN A 331 -6.73 -15.28 9.10
C GLN A 331 -7.35 -16.33 10.03
N GLY A 332 -6.67 -17.45 10.30
CA GLY A 332 -7.16 -18.54 11.14
C GLY A 332 -8.17 -19.46 10.43
N ASN A 333 -8.13 -19.49 9.11
CA ASN A 333 -8.97 -20.36 8.25
C ASN A 333 -8.17 -21.53 7.67
#